data_712f5e11817ddc209dfb9564291fcd34
#
_entry.id   712f5e11817ddc209dfb9564291fcd34
#
_cell.length_a   1.000
_cell.length_b   1.000
_cell.length_c   1.000
_cell.angle_alpha   90.00
_cell.angle_beta   90.00
_cell.angle_gamma   90.00
#
_symmetry.space_group_name_H-M   'P 1'
#
loop_
_entity.id
_entity.type
_entity.pdbx_description
1 polymer ?
#
loop_
_entity_poly.entity_id
_entity_poly.type
_entity_poly.pdbx_seq_one_letter_code
_entity_poly.pdbx_strand_id
1 'polypeptide(L)'
;MLFRSAASKAGLIGLVKTAAQEWGPQNVRVNLVLPGWQRTGLSEGAMPENPDWPDHALRRPPALVEVAGTIVYMTQLEDLSGQVWNCDSRDV
;
A
#
# COMPACT_ATOMS: atom_id res chain seq x y z
N MET A 1 10.70 7.90 -12.38
CA MET A 1 11.03 8.01 -10.96
C MET A 1 10.87 6.74 -10.16
N LEU A 2 11.03 5.60 -10.84
CA LEU A 2 10.93 4.30 -10.18
C LEU A 2 11.91 4.15 -9.02
N PHE A 3 13.13 4.65 -9.20
CA PHE A 3 14.15 4.53 -8.17
C PHE A 3 13.73 5.22 -6.87
N ARG A 4 13.22 6.45 -6.95
CA ARG A 4 12.79 7.19 -5.76
C ARG A 4 11.59 6.54 -5.08
N SER A 5 10.63 6.08 -5.89
CA SER A 5 9.46 5.39 -5.35
C SER A 5 9.84 4.10 -4.65
N ALA A 6 10.73 3.31 -5.26
CA ALA A 6 11.18 2.05 -4.65
C ALA A 6 11.92 2.31 -3.35
N ALA A 7 12.78 3.34 -3.30
CA ALA A 7 13.51 3.69 -2.09
C ALA A 7 12.56 4.16 -0.99
N SER A 8 11.56 4.96 -1.33
CA SER A 8 10.57 5.44 -0.36
C SER A 8 9.73 4.30 0.20
N LYS A 9 9.29 3.38 -0.66
CA LYS A 9 8.54 2.21 -0.21
C LYS A 9 9.36 1.33 0.72
N ALA A 10 10.62 1.06 0.36
CA ALA A 10 11.50 0.25 1.20
C ALA A 10 11.73 0.90 2.55
N GLY A 11 11.91 2.23 2.56
CA GLY A 11 12.06 2.98 3.80
C GLY A 11 10.84 2.90 4.69
N LEU A 12 9.65 3.02 4.12
CA LEU A 12 8.40 2.91 4.86
C LEU A 12 8.21 1.51 5.45
N ILE A 13 8.52 0.47 4.69
CA ILE A 13 8.41 -0.91 5.17
C ILE A 13 9.32 -1.12 6.38
N GLY A 14 10.56 -0.66 6.30
CA GLY A 14 11.49 -0.76 7.41
C GLY A 14 11.01 0.01 8.63
N LEU A 15 10.52 1.22 8.43
CA LEU A 15 10.01 2.05 9.53
C LEU A 15 8.82 1.41 10.21
N VAL A 16 7.86 0.89 9.45
CA VAL A 16 6.68 0.23 10.00
C VAL A 16 7.06 -0.99 10.82
N LYS A 17 7.94 -1.83 10.30
CA LYS A 17 8.35 -3.04 11.01
C LYS A 17 9.10 -2.71 12.31
N THR A 18 9.94 -1.70 12.28
CA THR A 18 10.65 -1.24 13.47
C THR A 18 9.68 -0.66 14.51
N ALA A 19 8.78 0.21 14.09
CA ALA A 19 7.79 0.81 14.97
C ALA A 19 6.86 -0.26 15.58
N ALA A 20 6.48 -1.26 14.78
CA ALA A 20 5.64 -2.35 15.26
C ALA A 20 6.33 -3.11 16.39
N GLN A 21 7.63 -3.35 16.26
CA GLN A 21 8.39 -4.04 17.31
C GLN A 21 8.59 -3.17 18.55
N GLU A 22 8.89 -1.90 18.36
CA GLU A 22 9.12 -1.00 19.50
C GLU A 22 7.86 -0.77 20.32
N TRP A 23 6.73 -0.59 19.65
CA TRP A 23 5.48 -0.19 20.32
C TRP A 23 4.53 -1.35 20.57
N GLY A 24 4.84 -2.54 20.04
CA GLY A 24 4.03 -3.72 20.27
C GLY A 24 3.79 -4.04 21.74
N PRO A 25 4.84 -4.00 22.62
CA PRO A 25 4.63 -4.27 24.03
C PRO A 25 3.66 -3.31 24.72
N GLN A 26 3.42 -2.15 24.15
CA GLN A 26 2.45 -1.18 24.64
C GLN A 26 1.08 -1.34 23.97
N ASN A 27 0.88 -2.42 23.25
CA ASN A 27 -0.35 -2.72 22.54
C ASN A 27 -0.68 -1.70 21.44
N VAL A 28 0.34 -1.18 20.77
CA VAL A 28 0.19 -0.30 19.62
C VAL A 28 0.49 -1.10 18.36
N ARG A 29 -0.45 -1.14 17.43
CA ARG A 29 -0.28 -1.82 16.15
C ARG A 29 0.10 -0.82 15.08
N VAL A 30 1.06 -1.21 14.25
CA VAL A 30 1.54 -0.37 13.14
C VAL A 30 1.58 -1.23 11.89
N ASN A 31 0.79 -0.89 10.90
CA ASN A 31 0.73 -1.59 9.63
C ASN A 31 0.84 -0.61 8.48
N LEU A 32 1.12 -1.12 7.31
CA LEU A 32 1.29 -0.32 6.10
C LEU A 32 0.36 -0.82 5.01
N VAL A 33 -0.32 0.11 4.35
CA VAL A 33 -1.13 -0.19 3.18
C VAL A 33 -0.51 0.53 1.98
N LEU A 34 -0.30 -0.21 0.90
CA LEU A 34 0.15 0.33 -0.38
C LEU A 34 -1.05 0.32 -1.32
N PRO A 35 -1.70 1.46 -1.53
CA PRO A 35 -2.99 1.49 -2.23
C PRO A 35 -2.91 1.31 -3.75
N GLY A 36 -1.72 1.43 -4.34
CA GLY A 36 -1.58 1.37 -5.78
C GLY A 36 -1.99 2.67 -6.45
N TRP A 37 -2.18 2.63 -7.77
CA TRP A 37 -2.59 3.79 -8.53
C TRP A 37 -4.04 4.13 -8.25
N GLN A 38 -4.29 5.38 -7.89
CA GLN A 38 -5.63 5.91 -7.73
C GLN A 38 -5.79 7.12 -8.65
N ARG A 39 -6.93 7.22 -9.28
CA ARG A 39 -7.21 8.33 -10.19
C ARG A 39 -7.59 9.57 -9.38
N THR A 40 -6.60 10.41 -9.13
CA THR A 40 -6.77 11.67 -8.40
C THR A 40 -6.15 12.79 -9.22
N GLY A 41 -6.43 14.03 -8.88
CA GLY A 41 -5.79 15.17 -9.51
C GLY A 41 -4.27 15.15 -9.39
N LEU A 42 -3.77 14.62 -8.27
CA LEU A 42 -2.33 14.56 -8.01
C LEU A 42 -1.64 13.48 -8.86
N SER A 43 -2.28 12.34 -9.07
CA SER A 43 -1.69 11.21 -9.79
C SER A 43 -1.99 11.21 -11.28
N GLU A 44 -2.89 12.06 -11.76
CA GLU A 44 -3.38 11.99 -13.12
C GLU A 44 -2.29 12.10 -14.18
N GLY A 45 -1.33 13.00 -13.96
CA GLY A 45 -0.22 13.18 -14.90
C GLY A 45 0.86 12.10 -14.81
N ALA A 46 0.86 11.30 -13.75
CA ALA A 46 1.86 10.26 -13.51
C ALA A 46 1.34 8.85 -13.82
N MET A 47 0.04 8.69 -14.00
CA MET A 47 -0.54 7.39 -14.29
C MET A 47 -0.17 6.92 -15.70
N PRO A 48 0.04 5.61 -15.88
CA PRO A 48 0.28 5.06 -17.21
C PRO A 48 -0.88 5.35 -18.14
N GLU A 49 -0.56 5.72 -19.39
CA GLU A 49 -1.58 5.96 -20.40
C GLU A 49 -2.08 4.67 -21.05
N ASN A 50 -1.37 3.57 -20.83
CA ASN A 50 -1.70 2.31 -21.46
C ASN A 50 -2.96 1.72 -20.80
N PRO A 51 -4.09 1.64 -21.54
CA PRO A 51 -5.34 1.16 -20.97
C PRO A 51 -5.31 -0.34 -20.60
N ASP A 52 -4.31 -1.07 -21.08
CA ASP A 52 -4.21 -2.50 -20.78
C ASP A 52 -3.54 -2.79 -19.45
N TRP A 53 -2.92 -1.79 -18.82
CA TRP A 53 -2.28 -1.93 -17.51
C TRP A 53 -1.40 -3.18 -17.44
N PRO A 54 -0.34 -3.28 -18.29
CA PRO A 54 0.41 -4.54 -18.44
C PRO A 54 1.16 -4.98 -17.20
N ASP A 55 1.46 -4.08 -16.28
CA ASP A 55 2.16 -4.39 -15.04
C ASP A 55 1.22 -4.84 -13.92
N HIS A 56 -0.08 -4.87 -14.17
CA HIS A 56 -1.08 -5.38 -13.22
C HIS A 56 -1.57 -6.75 -13.70
N ALA A 57 -1.52 -7.74 -12.83
CA ALA A 57 -1.98 -9.09 -13.16
C ALA A 57 -3.44 -9.09 -13.63
N LEU A 58 -4.27 -8.26 -13.02
CA LEU A 58 -5.68 -8.17 -13.38
C LEU A 58 -5.95 -7.17 -14.50
N ARG A 59 -4.90 -6.57 -15.05
CA ARG A 59 -5.00 -5.60 -16.16
C ARG A 59 -5.90 -4.41 -15.85
N ARG A 60 -5.95 -4.03 -14.58
CA ARG A 60 -6.68 -2.86 -14.11
C ARG A 60 -6.13 -2.38 -12.77
N PRO A 61 -6.23 -1.08 -12.47
CA PRO A 61 -5.88 -0.59 -11.13
C PRO A 61 -6.94 -1.00 -10.11
N PRO A 62 -6.61 -0.98 -8.82
CA PRO A 62 -7.59 -1.31 -7.79
C PRO A 62 -8.68 -0.25 -7.71
N ALA A 63 -9.88 -0.66 -7.34
CA ALA A 63 -10.96 0.28 -7.06
C ALA A 63 -10.71 0.96 -5.72
N LEU A 64 -10.96 2.27 -5.67
CA LEU A 64 -10.75 3.04 -4.45
C LEU A 64 -11.57 2.49 -3.28
N VAL A 65 -12.79 2.04 -3.55
CA VAL A 65 -13.67 1.51 -2.51
C VAL A 65 -13.09 0.24 -1.89
N GLU A 66 -12.42 -0.60 -2.67
CA GLU A 66 -11.78 -1.80 -2.12
C GLU A 66 -10.57 -1.46 -1.25
N VAL A 67 -9.77 -0.49 -1.68
CA VAL A 67 -8.64 -0.03 -0.89
C VAL A 67 -9.11 0.55 0.44
N ALA A 68 -10.11 1.43 0.38
CA ALA A 68 -10.68 2.03 1.59
C ALA A 68 -11.28 0.98 2.51
N GLY A 69 -11.99 0.00 1.96
CA GLY A 69 -12.57 -1.10 2.74
C GLY A 69 -11.49 -1.94 3.42
N THR A 70 -10.38 -2.18 2.75
CA THR A 70 -9.25 -2.92 3.32
C THR A 70 -8.69 -2.17 4.53
N ILE A 71 -8.51 -0.86 4.43
CA ILE A 71 -7.99 -0.06 5.53
C ILE A 71 -8.93 -0.14 6.74
N VAL A 72 -10.24 0.01 6.51
CA VAL A 72 -11.23 -0.09 7.59
C VAL A 72 -11.17 -1.47 8.24
N TYR A 73 -11.10 -2.53 7.43
CA TYR A 73 -11.02 -3.89 7.94
C TYR A 73 -9.78 -4.07 8.82
N MET A 74 -8.62 -3.58 8.37
CA MET A 74 -7.38 -3.69 9.14
C MET A 74 -7.45 -3.02 10.51
N THR A 75 -8.19 -1.92 10.61
CA THR A 75 -8.33 -1.23 11.90
C THR A 75 -9.11 -2.05 12.92
N GLN A 76 -9.87 -3.04 12.48
CA GLN A 76 -10.68 -3.90 13.34
C GLN A 76 -9.93 -5.17 13.78
N LEU A 77 -8.76 -5.45 13.21
CA LEU A 77 -7.98 -6.63 13.53
C LEU A 77 -7.04 -6.32 14.69
N GLU A 78 -7.14 -7.09 15.76
CA GLU A 78 -6.41 -6.80 16.98
C GLU A 78 -5.03 -7.47 17.06
N ASP A 79 -4.80 -8.49 16.25
CA ASP A 79 -3.60 -9.33 16.36
C ASP A 79 -2.61 -9.16 15.22
N LEU A 80 -2.85 -8.20 14.33
CA LEU A 80 -1.96 -7.94 13.20
C LEU A 80 -1.15 -6.69 13.42
N SER A 81 0.16 -6.80 13.29
CA SER A 81 1.06 -5.64 13.34
C SER A 81 2.32 -5.94 12.55
N GLY A 82 2.95 -4.90 12.05
CA GLY A 82 4.15 -5.03 11.23
C GLY A 82 3.90 -5.60 9.85
N GLN A 83 2.67 -5.57 9.36
CA GLN A 83 2.30 -6.16 8.08
C GLN A 83 2.21 -5.12 6.98
N VAL A 84 2.47 -5.56 5.76
CA VAL A 84 2.40 -4.73 4.55
C VAL A 84 1.34 -5.34 3.64
N TRP A 85 0.33 -4.56 3.29
CA TRP A 85 -0.77 -5.01 2.45
C TRP A 85 -0.72 -4.24 1.13
N ASN A 86 -0.42 -4.95 0.05
CA ASN A 86 -0.52 -4.40 -1.30
C ASN A 86 -1.95 -4.54 -1.78
N CYS A 87 -2.57 -3.42 -2.14
CA CYS A 87 -3.98 -3.41 -2.55
C CYS A 87 -4.11 -3.27 -4.06
N ASP A 88 -3.22 -3.89 -4.81
CA ASP A 88 -3.32 -3.95 -6.26
C ASP A 88 -2.81 -5.31 -6.74
N SER A 89 -2.77 -5.50 -8.06
CA SER A 89 -2.34 -6.77 -8.64
C SER A 89 -0.97 -6.69 -9.32
N ARG A 90 -0.19 -5.68 -8.99
CA ARG A 90 1.18 -5.58 -9.52
C ARG A 90 2.10 -6.54 -8.78
N ASP A 91 3.07 -7.05 -9.52
CA ASP A 91 4.11 -7.91 -8.97
C ASP A 91 5.29 -7.05 -8.52
N VAL A 92 5.21 -6.53 -7.33
CA VAL A 92 6.27 -5.68 -6.75
C VAL A 92 6.54 -6.03 -5.30
#